data_c3bddf37037aebe70ce4e85d9d3a1eaa
#
_entry.id   c3bddf37037aebe70ce4e85d9d3a1eaa
#
_cell.length_a   1.000
_cell.length_b   1.000
_cell.length_c   1.000
_cell.angle_alpha   90.00
_cell.angle_beta   90.00
_cell.angle_gamma   90.00
#
_symmetry.space_group_name_H-M   'P 1'
#
loop_
_entity.id
_entity.type
_entity.pdbx_description
1 polymer ?
#
loop_
_entity_poly.entity_id
_entity_poly.type
_entity_poly.pdbx_seq_one_letter_code
_entity_poly.pdbx_strand_id
1 'polypeptide(L)'
;MELRGNRISAITTNTFFGLQNLEILIIENNPLRHLEASSFAHFPSLRVLHLGNLMFSNSEHSGMQVLNLSLIFGGFPRQLSDLTITSAVRPMTLVIADDSAPDMGLNLSLSGQKIPGMSLMFHNLTKLESLSLYQCWLDSLEGDLSLDMTSLKYFSLVQETEISLTTDFFEHLTSLKFAFIYQTPLRCTCDDAWFLCWARNQQQAEVFMFSYENEPLSCISEDGLQDLDSYGQALCSLDVGFVFFVSTSCFLLLFMLVVLLHQLARDYLLAFYYITHGWLNEALHHQNTRGRYLYDAFVSYSGKDERWVMEELLPNLEQRGPPFLRLCLHSRDFQLGKDIVENITDSLYRSRRTLCLVSRHFLRSNWCSLEMRLGTYRLQVEHRDVLILVFLEKIPSNLLSAHHRLARLVKTRTYIDWPQDPAQQEVFWDRLWNKLVTDKAL
;
A
#
# COMPACT_ATOMS: atom_id res chain seq x y z
N MET A 1 56.98 4.27 24.03
CA MET A 1 57.15 4.91 25.35
C MET A 1 55.98 4.42 26.21
N GLU A 2 56.29 3.88 27.37
CA GLU A 2 55.25 3.41 28.32
C GLU A 2 55.36 4.22 29.63
N LEU A 3 54.31 4.91 30.00
CA LEU A 3 54.17 5.78 31.17
C LEU A 3 53.02 5.31 32.10
N ARG A 4 52.73 4.03 32.07
CA ARG A 4 51.65 3.41 32.82
C ARG A 4 51.89 3.48 34.34
N GLY A 5 50.85 3.81 35.11
CA GLY A 5 50.92 3.80 36.56
C GLY A 5 51.77 4.91 37.21
N ASN A 6 51.92 6.03 36.54
CA ASN A 6 52.61 7.20 37.05
C ASN A 6 51.62 8.24 37.64
N ARG A 7 52.11 9.40 38.04
CA ARG A 7 51.31 10.51 38.58
C ARG A 7 51.15 11.67 37.60
N ILE A 8 51.02 11.36 36.29
CA ILE A 8 50.87 12.38 35.24
C ILE A 8 49.45 12.92 35.33
N SER A 9 49.32 14.20 35.62
CA SER A 9 48.04 14.89 35.77
C SER A 9 47.71 15.86 34.64
N ALA A 10 48.68 16.25 33.84
CA ALA A 10 48.50 17.20 32.73
C ALA A 10 49.45 16.88 31.59
N ILE A 11 48.95 17.03 30.35
CA ILE A 11 49.75 16.98 29.13
C ILE A 11 49.49 18.28 28.36
N THR A 12 50.56 18.97 28.10
CA THR A 12 50.58 20.25 27.36
C THR A 12 51.24 20.03 25.97
N THR A 13 51.10 21.02 25.09
CA THR A 13 51.71 20.98 23.74
C THR A 13 53.22 20.74 23.77
N ASN A 14 53.91 21.16 24.84
CA ASN A 14 55.37 21.01 24.96
C ASN A 14 55.82 19.75 25.73
N THR A 15 54.89 18.97 26.30
CA THR A 15 55.20 17.82 27.15
C THR A 15 56.06 16.78 26.44
N PHE A 16 55.77 16.57 25.18
CA PHE A 16 56.46 15.56 24.32
C PHE A 16 57.27 16.21 23.19
N PHE A 17 57.64 17.45 23.34
CA PHE A 17 58.45 18.15 22.32
C PHE A 17 59.73 17.40 21.98
N GLY A 18 60.00 17.20 20.70
CA GLY A 18 61.21 16.51 20.21
C GLY A 18 61.06 14.98 20.01
N LEU A 19 59.93 14.36 20.37
CA LEU A 19 59.70 12.92 20.22
C LEU A 19 59.01 12.58 18.85
N GLN A 20 59.51 13.14 17.77
CA GLN A 20 58.87 13.03 16.43
C GLN A 20 58.81 11.59 15.90
N ASN A 21 59.67 10.68 16.33
CA ASN A 21 59.74 9.28 15.91
C ASN A 21 58.99 8.33 16.87
N LEU A 22 58.13 8.89 17.79
CA LEU A 22 57.41 8.07 18.70
C LEU A 22 56.26 7.34 18.01
N GLU A 23 56.32 6.01 18.00
CA GLU A 23 55.31 5.15 17.40
C GLU A 23 54.27 4.66 18.38
N ILE A 24 54.65 4.43 19.63
CA ILE A 24 53.80 3.86 20.66
C ILE A 24 53.85 4.72 21.92
N LEU A 25 52.71 5.19 22.38
CA LEU A 25 52.56 5.97 23.61
C LEU A 25 51.42 5.39 24.49
N ILE A 26 51.80 4.87 25.64
CA ILE A 26 50.84 4.29 26.60
C ILE A 26 50.90 5.12 27.89
N ILE A 27 49.76 5.76 28.25
CA ILE A 27 49.60 6.62 29.41
C ILE A 27 48.42 6.14 30.27
N GLU A 28 48.32 4.87 30.48
CA GLU A 28 47.25 4.28 31.29
C GLU A 28 47.54 4.40 32.78
N ASN A 29 46.47 4.37 33.58
CA ASN A 29 46.57 4.43 35.05
C ASN A 29 47.32 5.68 35.57
N ASN A 30 47.12 6.82 34.91
CA ASN A 30 47.57 8.11 35.39
C ASN A 30 46.35 9.00 35.70
N PRO A 31 46.37 9.81 36.75
CA PRO A 31 45.28 10.71 37.12
C PRO A 31 45.24 11.93 36.18
N LEU A 32 45.02 11.70 34.90
CA LEU A 32 45.09 12.73 33.85
C LEU A 32 43.89 13.65 33.94
N ARG A 33 44.10 14.91 34.35
CA ARG A 33 43.06 15.93 34.58
C ARG A 33 43.01 17.00 33.50
N HIS A 34 44.11 17.18 32.75
CA HIS A 34 44.21 18.23 31.75
C HIS A 34 44.93 17.72 30.49
N LEU A 35 44.27 17.91 29.36
CA LEU A 35 44.84 17.72 27.99
C LEU A 35 44.68 19.05 27.26
N GLU A 36 45.80 19.62 26.85
CA GLU A 36 45.81 20.86 26.08
C GLU A 36 45.50 20.55 24.58
N ALA A 37 44.89 21.52 23.91
CA ALA A 37 44.70 21.45 22.46
C ALA A 37 46.05 21.24 21.76
N SER A 38 46.06 20.40 20.71
CA SER A 38 47.23 20.04 19.94
C SER A 38 48.39 19.40 20.76
N SER A 39 48.07 18.82 21.94
CA SER A 39 49.09 18.16 22.79
C SER A 39 49.72 16.95 22.15
N PHE A 40 49.10 16.34 21.18
CA PHE A 40 49.63 15.21 20.38
C PHE A 40 49.96 15.58 18.92
N ALA A 41 49.93 16.85 18.54
CA ALA A 41 50.20 17.28 17.15
C ALA A 41 51.63 17.01 16.69
N HIS A 42 52.59 16.80 17.62
CA HIS A 42 54.00 16.59 17.31
C HIS A 42 54.40 15.13 17.00
N PHE A 43 53.45 14.22 16.87
CA PHE A 43 53.69 12.79 16.66
C PHE A 43 53.28 12.31 15.26
N PRO A 44 53.99 12.65 14.20
CA PRO A 44 53.65 12.23 12.85
C PRO A 44 53.71 10.70 12.64
N SER A 45 54.50 10.01 13.47
CA SER A 45 54.77 8.57 13.37
C SER A 45 53.92 7.75 14.39
N LEU A 46 53.00 8.36 15.11
CA LEU A 46 52.26 7.70 16.16
C LEU A 46 51.28 6.66 15.57
N ARG A 47 51.44 5.42 15.99
CA ARG A 47 50.63 4.27 15.58
C ARG A 47 49.72 3.77 16.68
N VAL A 48 50.19 3.80 17.91
CA VAL A 48 49.44 3.28 19.06
C VAL A 48 49.37 4.36 20.15
N LEU A 49 48.17 4.71 20.57
CA LEU A 49 47.94 5.63 21.67
C LEU A 49 46.92 5.02 22.65
N HIS A 50 47.39 4.79 23.89
CA HIS A 50 46.51 4.38 24.98
C HIS A 50 46.45 5.50 26.02
N LEU A 51 45.26 6.07 26.19
CA LEU A 51 44.94 7.11 27.18
C LEU A 51 44.02 6.46 28.22
N GLY A 52 44.50 6.29 29.42
CA GLY A 52 43.74 5.65 30.46
C GLY A 52 43.52 6.51 31.69
N ASN A 53 42.41 6.24 32.36
CA ASN A 53 42.03 6.86 33.64
C ASN A 53 41.87 8.39 33.56
N LEU A 54 41.20 8.86 32.49
CA LEU A 54 40.93 10.26 32.28
C LEU A 54 40.02 10.80 33.38
N MET A 55 40.50 11.79 34.12
CA MET A 55 39.84 12.43 35.27
C MET A 55 39.66 13.92 35.05
N PHE A 56 39.07 14.37 33.96
CA PHE A 56 38.88 15.80 33.75
C PHE A 56 37.94 16.41 34.81
N SER A 57 38.40 17.43 35.49
CA SER A 57 37.58 18.21 36.43
C SER A 57 37.12 19.45 35.67
N ASN A 58 35.86 19.52 35.32
CA ASN A 58 35.29 20.78 34.81
C ASN A 58 34.94 21.71 35.97
N SER A 59 35.41 22.94 35.83
CA SER A 59 34.83 24.08 36.47
C SER A 59 33.36 24.25 36.01
N GLU A 60 32.47 24.20 37.00
CA GLU A 60 31.22 24.95 37.04
C GLU A 60 30.37 25.01 35.77
N HIS A 61 29.31 24.25 35.66
CA HIS A 61 28.01 24.48 34.99
C HIS A 61 27.51 23.52 33.95
N SER A 62 28.24 22.57 33.44
CA SER A 62 27.60 21.48 32.64
C SER A 62 28.18 20.11 33.01
N GLY A 63 27.32 19.24 33.50
CA GLY A 63 27.68 17.94 34.08
C GLY A 63 28.27 16.92 33.11
N MET A 64 28.62 17.26 31.88
CA MET A 64 29.10 16.36 30.87
C MET A 64 30.45 16.78 30.31
N GLN A 65 31.43 15.91 30.41
CA GLN A 65 32.77 16.14 29.87
C GLN A 65 32.84 15.76 28.42
N VAL A 66 33.36 16.62 27.54
CA VAL A 66 33.52 16.38 26.13
C VAL A 66 35.01 16.33 25.81
N LEU A 67 35.48 15.18 25.27
CA LEU A 67 36.83 15.05 24.73
C LEU A 67 36.76 15.15 23.19
N ASN A 68 37.27 16.21 22.63
CA ASN A 68 37.38 16.39 21.20
C ASN A 68 38.77 15.92 20.73
N LEU A 69 38.79 14.77 20.02
CA LEU A 69 40.03 14.15 19.54
C LEU A 69 40.73 15.00 18.47
N SER A 70 39.98 15.60 17.56
CA SER A 70 40.57 16.48 16.54
C SER A 70 41.29 17.68 17.17
N LEU A 71 40.75 18.20 18.27
CA LEU A 71 41.36 19.30 18.98
C LEU A 71 42.67 18.90 19.64
N ILE A 72 42.75 17.78 20.33
CA ILE A 72 43.95 17.31 21.02
C ILE A 72 45.07 16.87 20.08
N PHE A 73 44.70 16.34 18.93
CA PHE A 73 45.68 15.95 17.89
C PHE A 73 46.09 17.13 17.00
N GLY A 74 45.33 18.22 16.95
CA GLY A 74 45.56 19.26 15.94
C GLY A 74 45.42 18.81 14.49
N GLY A 75 44.55 17.79 14.27
CA GLY A 75 44.34 16.99 13.10
C GLY A 75 44.62 15.51 13.38
N PHE A 76 43.78 14.60 12.91
CA PHE A 76 43.85 13.19 13.26
C PHE A 76 45.15 12.55 12.67
N PRO A 77 45.96 11.81 13.47
CA PRO A 77 47.21 11.22 12.97
C PRO A 77 46.94 10.17 11.91
N ARG A 78 47.50 10.37 10.71
CA ARG A 78 47.22 9.49 9.56
C ARG A 78 47.69 8.03 9.74
N GLN A 79 48.75 7.84 10.57
CA GLN A 79 49.33 6.52 10.80
C GLN A 79 48.79 5.83 12.05
N LEU A 80 47.80 6.43 12.77
CA LEU A 80 47.26 5.88 13.98
C LEU A 80 46.42 4.63 13.63
N SER A 81 46.87 3.47 14.13
CA SER A 81 46.23 2.15 13.92
C SER A 81 45.54 1.62 15.17
N ASP A 82 45.89 2.12 16.32
CA ASP A 82 45.31 1.68 17.60
C ASP A 82 45.08 2.84 18.56
N LEU A 83 43.84 3.06 18.95
CA LEU A 83 43.44 4.11 19.88
C LEU A 83 42.62 3.51 21.00
N THR A 84 43.14 3.54 22.22
CA THR A 84 42.42 3.10 23.41
C THR A 84 42.19 4.31 24.34
N ILE A 85 40.93 4.53 24.73
CA ILE A 85 40.54 5.59 25.65
C ILE A 85 39.71 5.01 26.77
N THR A 86 40.21 5.14 28.03
CA THR A 86 39.49 4.68 29.20
C THR A 86 39.20 5.86 30.14
N SER A 87 37.95 5.94 30.62
CA SER A 87 37.53 6.90 31.63
C SER A 87 37.29 6.20 32.96
N ALA A 88 37.75 6.78 34.05
CA ALA A 88 37.72 6.10 35.36
C ALA A 88 36.56 6.50 36.27
N VAL A 89 36.01 7.69 36.13
CA VAL A 89 35.19 8.28 37.22
C VAL A 89 33.87 8.88 36.74
N ARG A 90 33.79 9.36 35.55
CA ARG A 90 32.56 9.99 34.99
C ARG A 90 32.40 9.72 33.53
N PRO A 91 31.16 9.55 33.07
CA PRO A 91 30.89 9.39 31.64
C PRO A 91 31.39 10.63 30.90
N MET A 92 32.17 10.39 29.87
CA MET A 92 32.74 11.41 29.00
C MET A 92 32.18 11.24 27.58
N THR A 93 31.84 12.33 26.94
CA THR A 93 31.43 12.28 25.52
C THR A 93 32.66 12.48 24.65
N LEU A 94 32.89 11.53 23.78
CA LEU A 94 33.95 11.59 22.78
C LEU A 94 33.40 12.24 21.51
N VAL A 95 34.12 13.16 20.93
CA VAL A 95 33.80 13.76 19.62
C VAL A 95 35.00 13.63 18.69
N ILE A 96 34.78 13.00 17.57
CA ILE A 96 35.74 12.92 16.47
C ILE A 96 35.20 13.84 15.36
N ALA A 97 35.50 15.11 15.49
CA ALA A 97 35.00 16.13 14.57
C ALA A 97 36.09 16.49 13.54
N ASP A 98 36.33 15.62 12.58
CA ASP A 98 37.18 15.99 11.45
C ASP A 98 36.94 15.11 10.21
N ASP A 99 37.02 15.72 9.01
CA ASP A 99 36.92 15.04 7.72
C ASP A 99 38.16 14.19 7.36
N SER A 100 39.17 14.18 8.24
CA SER A 100 40.39 13.43 8.05
C SER A 100 40.32 12.05 8.72
N ALA A 101 39.77 11.07 8.00
CA ALA A 101 39.88 9.68 8.42
C ALA A 101 41.35 9.22 8.35
N PRO A 102 41.78 8.28 9.26
CA PRO A 102 43.10 7.68 9.17
C PRO A 102 43.31 6.96 7.82
N ASP A 103 44.50 7.02 7.26
CA ASP A 103 44.85 6.35 5.99
C ASP A 103 44.92 4.81 6.15
N MET A 104 45.10 4.33 7.38
CA MET A 104 45.24 2.90 7.74
C MET A 104 44.02 2.39 8.52
N GLY A 105 43.90 1.08 8.61
CA GLY A 105 42.90 0.44 9.45
C GLY A 105 43.03 0.86 10.91
N LEU A 106 41.93 1.32 11.52
CA LEU A 106 41.88 1.79 12.90
C LEU A 106 41.24 0.76 13.82
N ASN A 107 41.90 0.47 14.94
CA ASN A 107 41.32 -0.23 16.07
C ASN A 107 40.96 0.79 17.15
N LEU A 108 39.67 0.90 17.48
CA LEU A 108 39.18 1.83 18.48
C LEU A 108 38.64 1.04 19.68
N SER A 109 39.21 1.30 20.85
CA SER A 109 38.73 0.71 22.09
C SER A 109 38.30 1.83 23.08
N LEU A 110 37.05 1.82 23.45
CA LEU A 110 36.45 2.80 24.38
C LEU A 110 35.98 2.10 25.64
N SER A 111 36.31 2.68 26.80
CA SER A 111 35.87 2.15 28.08
C SER A 111 35.39 3.26 29.00
N GLY A 112 34.26 3.04 29.68
CA GLY A 112 33.69 3.95 30.65
C GLY A 112 33.14 5.26 30.04
N GLN A 113 32.81 5.27 28.78
CA GLN A 113 32.28 6.42 28.07
C GLN A 113 30.75 6.46 28.09
N LYS A 114 30.19 7.67 28.23
CA LYS A 114 28.78 7.86 27.86
C LYS A 114 28.71 8.27 26.40
N ILE A 115 27.98 7.51 25.63
CA ILE A 115 27.81 7.72 24.18
C ILE A 115 26.36 8.14 23.94
N PRO A 116 26.04 9.44 24.08
CA PRO A 116 24.71 9.92 23.82
C PRO A 116 24.53 10.09 22.32
N GLY A 117 23.57 9.35 21.73
CA GLY A 117 23.22 9.50 20.34
C GLY A 117 24.43 9.34 19.41
N MET A 118 24.81 8.11 19.14
CA MET A 118 26.08 7.74 18.48
C MET A 118 26.29 8.34 17.08
N SER A 119 25.29 8.88 16.42
CA SER A 119 25.36 9.27 15.00
C SER A 119 26.48 10.28 14.67
N LEU A 120 26.80 11.19 15.55
CA LEU A 120 27.85 12.20 15.30
C LEU A 120 29.27 11.74 15.66
N MET A 121 29.39 10.69 16.47
CA MET A 121 30.69 10.27 17.03
C MET A 121 31.50 9.40 16.06
N PHE A 122 30.84 8.63 15.25
CA PHE A 122 31.47 7.64 14.35
C PHE A 122 31.38 8.03 12.88
N HIS A 123 30.98 9.26 12.55
CA HIS A 123 30.96 9.73 11.17
C HIS A 123 32.35 9.68 10.53
N ASN A 124 32.37 9.30 9.27
CA ASN A 124 33.56 9.22 8.43
C ASN A 124 34.64 8.20 8.87
N LEU A 125 34.35 7.29 9.82
CA LEU A 125 35.30 6.24 10.21
C LEU A 125 35.30 5.04 9.23
N THR A 126 35.41 5.30 7.94
CA THR A 126 35.37 4.29 6.89
C THR A 126 36.50 3.26 6.95
N LYS A 127 37.59 3.57 7.68
CA LYS A 127 38.75 2.70 7.87
C LYS A 127 38.79 2.00 9.23
N LEU A 128 37.70 2.11 10.01
CA LEU A 128 37.59 1.43 11.29
C LEU A 128 37.52 -0.09 11.06
N GLU A 129 38.51 -0.83 11.57
CA GLU A 129 38.58 -2.29 11.45
C GLU A 129 38.11 -3.02 12.69
N SER A 130 38.32 -2.44 13.86
CA SER A 130 37.89 -3.02 15.14
C SER A 130 37.28 -1.95 16.04
N LEU A 131 36.11 -2.24 16.60
CA LEU A 131 35.43 -1.41 17.58
C LEU A 131 35.17 -2.22 18.83
N SER A 132 35.75 -1.80 19.96
CA SER A 132 35.52 -2.40 21.26
C SER A 132 34.92 -1.39 22.23
N LEU A 133 33.75 -1.70 22.74
CA LEU A 133 32.99 -0.89 23.70
C LEU A 133 32.88 -1.64 25.01
N TYR A 134 33.59 -1.15 26.03
CA TYR A 134 33.64 -1.79 27.34
C TYR A 134 33.04 -0.86 28.40
N GLN A 135 31.96 -1.31 29.05
CA GLN A 135 31.23 -0.54 30.07
C GLN A 135 30.90 0.91 29.60
N CYS A 136 30.49 1.01 28.36
CA CYS A 136 29.96 2.26 27.82
C CYS A 136 28.45 2.33 28.09
N TRP A 137 27.95 3.52 28.40
CA TRP A 137 26.50 3.71 28.61
C TRP A 137 25.85 3.98 27.25
N LEU A 138 25.36 2.90 26.64
CA LEU A 138 24.61 2.89 25.39
C LEU A 138 23.18 2.47 25.66
N ASP A 139 22.21 3.18 25.10
CA ASP A 139 20.79 2.83 25.20
C ASP A 139 20.34 1.92 24.06
N SER A 140 20.86 2.14 22.87
CA SER A 140 20.57 1.34 21.67
C SER A 140 21.72 1.39 20.65
N LEU A 141 21.79 0.37 19.78
CA LEU A 141 22.61 0.36 18.57
C LEU A 141 21.68 0.42 17.36
N GLU A 142 21.65 1.55 16.69
CA GLU A 142 20.78 1.83 15.55
C GLU A 142 21.57 1.80 14.23
N GLY A 143 20.87 1.54 13.11
CA GLY A 143 21.48 1.36 11.79
C GLY A 143 22.27 2.57 11.28
N ASP A 144 21.84 3.77 11.60
CA ASP A 144 22.53 5.01 11.18
C ASP A 144 23.98 5.11 11.67
N LEU A 145 24.29 4.40 12.76
CA LEU A 145 25.65 4.38 13.34
C LEU A 145 26.65 3.59 12.49
N SER A 146 26.20 2.59 11.81
CA SER A 146 27.03 1.65 11.07
C SER A 146 27.26 2.03 9.62
N LEU A 147 26.55 3.04 9.10
CA LEU A 147 26.61 3.43 7.70
C LEU A 147 28.01 3.74 7.20
N ASP A 148 28.83 4.38 8.03
CA ASP A 148 30.19 4.77 7.69
C ASP A 148 31.25 3.68 8.01
N MET A 149 30.86 2.62 8.77
CA MET A 149 31.80 1.59 9.26
C MET A 149 31.97 0.42 8.26
N THR A 150 32.13 0.70 7.00
CA THR A 150 32.18 -0.31 5.94
C THR A 150 33.35 -1.28 6.02
N SER A 151 34.45 -0.92 6.73
CA SER A 151 35.64 -1.75 6.90
C SER A 151 35.67 -2.54 8.22
N LEU A 152 34.62 -2.43 9.07
CA LEU A 152 34.60 -3.04 10.39
C LEU A 152 34.60 -4.57 10.31
N LYS A 153 35.62 -5.20 10.87
CA LYS A 153 35.83 -6.65 10.90
C LYS A 153 35.51 -7.27 12.25
N TYR A 154 35.79 -6.52 13.33
CA TYR A 154 35.68 -6.98 14.72
C TYR A 154 34.85 -6.00 15.51
N PHE A 155 33.78 -6.46 16.11
CA PHE A 155 32.93 -5.70 17.03
C PHE A 155 32.89 -6.37 18.40
N SER A 156 33.10 -5.65 19.46
CA SER A 156 33.01 -6.15 20.82
C SER A 156 32.22 -5.21 21.71
N LEU A 157 31.21 -5.73 22.37
CA LEU A 157 30.37 -4.98 23.31
C LEU A 157 30.32 -5.71 24.65
N VAL A 158 30.68 -4.98 25.70
CA VAL A 158 30.59 -5.44 27.09
C VAL A 158 29.97 -4.32 27.91
N GLN A 159 28.74 -4.53 28.43
CA GLN A 159 28.01 -3.51 29.13
C GLN A 159 27.17 -4.11 30.26
N GLU A 160 27.14 -3.48 31.42
CA GLU A 160 26.31 -3.92 32.55
C GLU A 160 24.89 -3.36 32.52
N THR A 161 24.66 -2.28 31.78
CA THR A 161 23.33 -1.70 31.60
C THR A 161 22.63 -2.33 30.42
N GLU A 162 21.31 -2.39 30.50
CA GLU A 162 20.49 -2.92 29.41
C GLU A 162 20.63 -2.09 28.13
N ILE A 163 20.63 -2.80 26.99
CA ILE A 163 20.71 -2.20 25.66
C ILE A 163 19.69 -2.86 24.73
N SER A 164 19.24 -2.11 23.73
CA SER A 164 18.50 -2.67 22.58
C SER A 164 19.42 -2.79 21.36
N LEU A 165 19.38 -3.96 20.73
CA LEU A 165 20.16 -4.27 19.52
C LEU A 165 19.22 -4.41 18.34
N THR A 166 19.50 -3.65 17.28
CA THR A 166 18.72 -3.75 16.04
C THR A 166 19.50 -4.51 14.98
N THR A 167 18.80 -5.26 14.12
CA THR A 167 19.40 -5.93 12.97
C THR A 167 20.04 -4.94 12.00
N ASP A 168 19.42 -3.79 11.82
CA ASP A 168 19.86 -2.74 10.88
C ASP A 168 21.31 -2.29 11.15
N PHE A 169 21.73 -2.20 12.41
CA PHE A 169 23.10 -1.87 12.75
C PHE A 169 24.10 -2.88 12.14
N PHE A 170 23.81 -4.15 12.25
CA PHE A 170 24.71 -5.22 11.79
C PHE A 170 24.61 -5.47 10.29
N GLU A 171 23.47 -5.22 9.67
CA GLU A 171 23.27 -5.42 8.24
C GLU A 171 24.14 -4.49 7.37
N HIS A 172 24.40 -3.28 7.86
CA HIS A 172 25.29 -2.34 7.16
C HIS A 172 26.76 -2.70 7.25
N LEU A 173 27.17 -3.55 8.22
CA LEU A 173 28.56 -3.94 8.44
C LEU A 173 29.00 -5.04 7.49
N THR A 174 29.15 -4.72 6.22
CA THR A 174 29.43 -5.68 5.14
C THR A 174 30.77 -6.45 5.29
N SER A 175 31.72 -5.89 6.04
CA SER A 175 33.04 -6.49 6.27
C SER A 175 33.14 -7.23 7.60
N LEU A 176 32.08 -7.26 8.40
CA LEU A 176 32.08 -7.86 9.73
C LEU A 176 32.37 -9.34 9.66
N LYS A 177 33.35 -9.79 10.50
CA LYS A 177 33.72 -11.19 10.64
C LYS A 177 33.32 -11.76 12.01
N PHE A 178 33.52 -11.00 13.06
CA PHE A 178 33.26 -11.42 14.42
C PHE A 178 32.57 -10.32 15.21
N ALA A 179 31.50 -10.68 15.89
CA ALA A 179 30.82 -9.84 16.87
C ALA A 179 30.78 -10.55 18.22
N PHE A 180 31.32 -9.91 19.25
CA PHE A 180 31.38 -10.40 20.61
C PHE A 180 30.49 -9.55 21.50
N ILE A 181 29.40 -10.12 22.01
CA ILE A 181 28.48 -9.46 22.97
C ILE A 181 28.55 -10.25 24.27
N TYR A 182 29.15 -9.65 25.25
CA TYR A 182 29.47 -10.33 26.51
C TYR A 182 28.92 -9.56 27.71
N GLN A 183 28.28 -10.27 28.65
CA GLN A 183 27.70 -9.67 29.84
C GLN A 183 26.79 -8.44 29.60
N THR A 184 26.09 -8.45 28.49
CA THR A 184 25.24 -7.34 28.09
C THR A 184 23.78 -7.75 28.20
N PRO A 185 23.03 -7.25 29.18
CA PRO A 185 21.61 -7.57 29.31
C PRO A 185 20.83 -6.89 28.19
N LEU A 186 20.00 -7.66 27.47
CA LEU A 186 19.15 -7.15 26.41
C LEU A 186 17.79 -6.73 26.95
N ARG A 187 17.08 -5.86 26.26
CA ARG A 187 15.67 -5.55 26.55
C ARG A 187 14.78 -6.63 25.94
N CYS A 188 13.65 -6.92 26.59
CA CYS A 188 12.63 -7.76 26.00
C CYS A 188 11.84 -6.96 24.95
N THR A 189 12.40 -6.79 23.76
CA THR A 189 11.74 -6.15 22.60
C THR A 189 11.75 -7.10 21.42
N CYS A 190 10.87 -6.84 20.45
CA CYS A 190 10.86 -7.65 19.24
C CYS A 190 12.11 -7.44 18.38
N ASP A 191 12.72 -6.26 18.43
CA ASP A 191 13.95 -5.96 17.70
C ASP A 191 15.11 -6.84 18.23
N ASP A 192 15.24 -6.95 19.56
CA ASP A 192 16.25 -7.81 20.19
C ASP A 192 15.99 -9.30 19.89
N ALA A 193 14.73 -9.74 19.86
CA ALA A 193 14.38 -11.10 19.48
C ALA A 193 14.68 -11.40 18.00
N TRP A 194 14.41 -10.46 17.10
CA TRP A 194 14.75 -10.58 15.69
C TRP A 194 16.27 -10.55 15.46
N PHE A 195 16.98 -9.72 16.23
CA PHE A 195 18.44 -9.71 16.21
C PHE A 195 19.00 -11.09 16.58
N LEU A 196 18.48 -11.74 17.63
CA LEU A 196 18.88 -13.07 18.01
C LEU A 196 18.64 -14.10 16.88
N CYS A 197 17.49 -14.02 16.22
CA CYS A 197 17.16 -14.87 15.07
C CYS A 197 18.11 -14.60 13.90
N TRP A 198 18.40 -13.36 13.60
CA TRP A 198 19.36 -12.94 12.58
C TRP A 198 20.75 -13.48 12.90
N ALA A 199 21.25 -13.27 14.14
CA ALA A 199 22.58 -13.68 14.56
C ALA A 199 22.81 -15.20 14.44
N ARG A 200 21.76 -16.01 14.61
CA ARG A 200 21.82 -17.48 14.46
C ARG A 200 21.81 -17.95 13.00
N ASN A 201 21.15 -17.21 12.12
CA ASN A 201 20.89 -17.64 10.74
C ASN A 201 21.84 -17.02 9.70
N GLN A 202 22.52 -15.95 10.02
CA GLN A 202 23.41 -15.27 9.09
C GLN A 202 24.72 -16.08 8.90
N GLN A 203 25.35 -15.98 7.71
CA GLN A 203 26.56 -16.72 7.33
C GLN A 203 27.80 -15.81 7.17
N GLN A 204 27.62 -14.51 7.22
CA GLN A 204 28.66 -13.55 6.91
C GLN A 204 29.63 -13.33 8.09
N ALA A 205 29.08 -13.26 9.31
CA ALA A 205 29.85 -12.99 10.51
C ALA A 205 29.53 -14.03 11.59
N GLU A 206 30.50 -14.36 12.42
CA GLU A 206 30.29 -15.18 13.60
C GLU A 206 29.91 -14.28 14.78
N VAL A 207 28.71 -14.47 15.33
CA VAL A 207 28.20 -13.69 16.46
C VAL A 207 28.25 -14.54 17.72
N PHE A 208 29.06 -14.11 18.67
CA PHE A 208 29.24 -14.74 19.97
C PHE A 208 28.50 -13.95 21.03
N MET A 209 27.52 -14.58 21.66
CA MET A 209 26.77 -13.99 22.76
C MET A 209 26.94 -14.82 24.00
N PHE A 210 27.53 -14.23 25.02
CA PHE A 210 27.81 -14.92 26.28
C PHE A 210 27.12 -14.19 27.44
N SER A 211 26.27 -14.90 28.14
CA SER A 211 25.71 -14.47 29.42
C SER A 211 26.60 -14.94 30.57
N TYR A 212 26.35 -14.44 31.77
CA TYR A 212 26.90 -15.01 32.98
C TYR A 212 26.42 -16.47 33.12
N GLU A 213 27.32 -17.43 33.34
CA GLU A 213 27.01 -18.84 33.73
C GLU A 213 26.42 -19.76 32.65
N ASN A 214 26.65 -19.56 31.36
CA ASN A 214 26.12 -20.42 30.29
C ASN A 214 24.57 -20.53 30.25
N GLU A 215 23.87 -19.58 30.83
CA GLU A 215 22.41 -19.55 30.78
C GLU A 215 21.90 -19.09 29.41
N PRO A 216 20.64 -19.45 29.02
CA PRO A 216 20.04 -18.91 27.84
C PRO A 216 20.00 -17.39 27.89
N LEU A 217 20.14 -16.75 26.76
CA LEU A 217 20.13 -15.30 26.66
C LEU A 217 18.85 -14.73 27.25
N SER A 218 18.98 -14.10 28.41
CA SER A 218 17.89 -13.51 29.12
C SER A 218 17.74 -12.01 28.75
N CYS A 219 16.52 -11.56 28.68
CA CYS A 219 16.19 -10.13 28.52
C CYS A 219 15.49 -9.60 29.76
N ILE A 220 15.55 -8.30 29.93
CA ILE A 220 14.91 -7.61 31.06
C ILE A 220 13.59 -7.00 30.57
N SER A 221 12.49 -7.37 31.24
CA SER A 221 11.17 -6.77 31.08
C SER A 221 10.71 -6.12 32.37
N GLU A 222 9.58 -5.44 32.36
CA GLU A 222 8.95 -4.89 33.57
C GLU A 222 8.64 -5.97 34.62
N ASP A 223 8.37 -7.20 34.17
CA ASP A 223 8.07 -8.37 35.03
C ASP A 223 9.32 -9.11 35.52
N GLY A 224 10.52 -8.69 35.12
CA GLY A 224 11.80 -9.31 35.48
C GLY A 224 12.54 -9.97 34.33
N LEU A 225 13.48 -10.84 34.66
CA LEU A 225 14.28 -11.60 33.69
C LEU A 225 13.44 -12.67 32.99
N GLN A 226 13.43 -12.63 31.66
CA GLN A 226 12.77 -13.60 30.80
C GLN A 226 13.74 -14.15 29.75
N ASP A 227 13.49 -15.37 29.27
CA ASP A 227 14.23 -15.93 28.15
C ASP A 227 13.81 -15.19 26.84
N LEU A 228 14.79 -14.58 26.18
CA LEU A 228 14.54 -13.77 24.96
C LEU A 228 13.98 -14.58 23.80
N ASP A 229 14.37 -15.85 23.69
CA ASP A 229 13.88 -16.73 22.62
C ASP A 229 12.40 -17.06 22.82
N SER A 230 12.02 -17.40 24.05
CA SER A 230 10.62 -17.63 24.43
C SER A 230 9.77 -16.38 24.27
N TYR A 231 10.30 -15.23 24.64
CA TYR A 231 9.65 -13.91 24.45
C TYR A 231 9.39 -13.64 22.97
N GLY A 232 10.41 -13.83 22.12
CA GLY A 232 10.30 -13.64 20.69
C GLY A 232 9.26 -14.55 20.02
N GLN A 233 9.21 -15.83 20.44
CA GLN A 233 8.22 -16.76 19.93
C GLN A 233 6.79 -16.44 20.37
N ALA A 234 6.62 -15.96 21.61
CA ALA A 234 5.30 -15.68 22.15
C ALA A 234 4.70 -14.35 21.64
N LEU A 235 5.51 -13.30 21.54
CA LEU A 235 5.01 -11.94 21.29
C LEU A 235 5.40 -11.37 19.92
N CYS A 236 6.51 -11.81 19.36
CA CYS A 236 7.05 -11.22 18.12
C CYS A 236 6.82 -12.10 16.89
N SER A 237 6.40 -13.35 17.05
CA SER A 237 5.98 -14.18 15.93
C SER A 237 4.66 -13.64 15.36
N LEU A 238 4.57 -13.59 14.05
CA LEU A 238 3.29 -13.35 13.38
C LEU A 238 2.29 -14.41 13.83
N ASP A 239 1.23 -13.99 14.53
CA ASP A 239 0.14 -14.89 14.90
C ASP A 239 -0.50 -15.43 13.62
N VAL A 240 -0.17 -16.68 13.30
CA VAL A 240 -0.69 -17.38 12.12
C VAL A 240 -2.22 -17.42 12.16
N GLY A 241 -2.81 -17.51 13.35
CA GLY A 241 -4.25 -17.45 13.54
C GLY A 241 -4.83 -16.10 13.13
N PHE A 242 -4.16 -14.99 13.49
CA PHE A 242 -4.57 -13.65 13.07
C PHE A 242 -4.48 -13.47 11.55
N VAL A 243 -3.42 -13.96 10.91
CA VAL A 243 -3.27 -13.91 9.44
C VAL A 243 -4.38 -14.70 8.76
N PHE A 244 -4.69 -15.90 9.23
CA PHE A 244 -5.82 -16.68 8.72
C PHE A 244 -7.17 -16.00 8.96
N PHE A 245 -7.38 -15.42 10.13
CA PHE A 245 -8.61 -14.69 10.43
C PHE A 245 -8.79 -13.50 9.49
N VAL A 246 -7.77 -12.67 9.29
CA VAL A 246 -7.83 -11.52 8.38
C VAL A 246 -8.05 -11.98 6.94
N SER A 247 -7.31 -12.98 6.47
CA SER A 247 -7.43 -13.47 5.09
C SER A 247 -8.80 -14.08 4.81
N THR A 248 -9.35 -14.88 5.72
CA THR A 248 -10.71 -15.45 5.59
C THR A 248 -11.78 -14.39 5.66
N SER A 249 -11.64 -13.40 6.55
CA SER A 249 -12.57 -12.27 6.65
C SER A 249 -12.57 -11.42 5.37
N CYS A 250 -11.42 -11.10 4.84
CA CYS A 250 -11.28 -10.39 3.56
C CYS A 250 -11.90 -11.19 2.40
N PHE A 251 -11.67 -12.50 2.36
CA PHE A 251 -12.25 -13.37 1.33
C PHE A 251 -13.78 -13.39 1.41
N LEU A 252 -14.36 -13.52 2.61
CA LEU A 252 -15.81 -13.50 2.81
C LEU A 252 -16.43 -12.16 2.41
N LEU A 253 -15.81 -11.04 2.80
CA LEU A 253 -16.27 -9.71 2.41
C LEU A 253 -16.24 -9.52 0.89
N LEU A 254 -15.16 -9.96 0.24
CA LEU A 254 -15.03 -9.90 -1.21
C LEU A 254 -16.05 -10.78 -1.92
N PHE A 255 -16.29 -11.99 -1.41
CA PHE A 255 -17.33 -12.89 -1.91
C PHE A 255 -18.73 -12.26 -1.79
N MET A 256 -19.07 -11.69 -0.63
CA MET A 256 -20.34 -11.00 -0.43
C MET A 256 -20.50 -9.81 -1.36
N LEU A 257 -19.43 -9.04 -1.57
CA LEU A 257 -19.41 -7.92 -2.52
C LEU A 257 -19.67 -8.39 -3.96
N VAL A 258 -19.02 -9.47 -4.40
CA VAL A 258 -19.22 -10.06 -5.73
C VAL A 258 -20.67 -10.54 -5.91
N VAL A 259 -21.24 -11.24 -4.90
CA VAL A 259 -22.64 -11.68 -4.95
C VAL A 259 -23.58 -10.49 -5.03
N LEU A 260 -23.35 -9.45 -4.24
CA LEU A 260 -24.16 -8.22 -4.27
C LEU A 260 -24.07 -7.53 -5.63
N LEU A 261 -22.87 -7.36 -6.17
CA LEU A 261 -22.66 -6.79 -7.50
C LEU A 261 -23.31 -7.62 -8.59
N HIS A 262 -23.20 -8.95 -8.49
CA HIS A 262 -23.87 -9.85 -9.44
C HIS A 262 -25.40 -9.71 -9.37
N GLN A 263 -25.98 -9.64 -8.16
CA GLN A 263 -27.43 -9.43 -8.02
C GLN A 263 -27.87 -8.08 -8.57
N LEU A 264 -27.13 -7.00 -8.30
CA LEU A 264 -27.45 -5.67 -8.82
C LEU A 264 -27.25 -5.56 -10.33
N ALA A 265 -26.24 -6.24 -10.87
CA ALA A 265 -25.87 -6.17 -12.28
C ALA A 265 -26.59 -7.22 -13.14
N ARG A 266 -27.20 -8.25 -12.56
CA ARG A 266 -27.79 -9.39 -13.26
C ARG A 266 -28.72 -8.98 -14.40
N ASP A 267 -29.64 -8.07 -14.13
CA ASP A 267 -30.59 -7.59 -15.13
C ASP A 267 -29.94 -6.81 -16.27
N TYR A 268 -28.84 -6.10 -15.96
CA TYR A 268 -28.07 -5.38 -16.97
C TYR A 268 -27.19 -6.31 -17.79
N LEU A 269 -26.59 -7.31 -17.16
CA LEU A 269 -25.75 -8.31 -17.84
C LEU A 269 -26.59 -9.18 -18.77
N LEU A 270 -27.80 -9.61 -18.34
CA LEU A 270 -28.73 -10.35 -19.17
C LEU A 270 -29.19 -9.51 -20.39
N ALA A 271 -29.58 -8.25 -20.15
CA ALA A 271 -29.97 -7.37 -21.24
C ALA A 271 -28.80 -7.15 -22.21
N PHE A 272 -27.59 -6.94 -21.72
CA PHE A 272 -26.38 -6.79 -22.55
C PHE A 272 -26.06 -8.06 -23.34
N TYR A 273 -26.15 -9.24 -22.70
CA TYR A 273 -25.95 -10.53 -23.37
C TYR A 273 -26.93 -10.72 -24.54
N TYR A 274 -28.24 -10.49 -24.33
CA TYR A 274 -29.24 -10.67 -25.38
C TYR A 274 -29.08 -9.63 -26.51
N ILE A 275 -28.67 -8.41 -26.20
CA ILE A 275 -28.39 -7.38 -27.21
C ILE A 275 -27.17 -7.77 -28.06
N THR A 276 -26.08 -8.18 -27.41
CA THR A 276 -24.85 -8.57 -28.14
C THR A 276 -25.06 -9.83 -28.95
N HIS A 277 -25.82 -10.80 -28.44
CA HIS A 277 -26.19 -12.00 -29.15
C HIS A 277 -27.10 -11.70 -30.34
N GLY A 278 -28.11 -10.84 -30.18
CA GLY A 278 -28.99 -10.36 -31.27
C GLY A 278 -28.19 -9.65 -32.36
N TRP A 279 -27.30 -8.73 -31.97
CA TRP A 279 -26.42 -8.00 -32.90
C TRP A 279 -25.44 -8.93 -33.63
N LEU A 280 -24.87 -9.93 -32.94
CA LEU A 280 -23.95 -10.89 -33.51
C LEU A 280 -24.70 -11.80 -34.55
N ASN A 281 -25.90 -12.25 -34.21
CA ASN A 281 -26.76 -13.02 -35.13
C ASN A 281 -27.14 -12.20 -36.36
N GLU A 282 -27.49 -10.92 -36.19
CA GLU A 282 -27.76 -10.02 -37.28
C GLU A 282 -26.51 -9.79 -38.14
N ALA A 283 -25.35 -9.57 -37.54
CA ALA A 283 -24.08 -9.41 -38.26
C ALA A 283 -23.65 -10.67 -39.01
N LEU A 284 -23.88 -11.86 -38.47
CA LEU A 284 -23.58 -13.15 -39.12
C LEU A 284 -24.57 -13.49 -40.26
N HIS A 285 -25.84 -13.08 -40.14
CA HIS A 285 -26.86 -13.31 -41.18
C HIS A 285 -26.89 -12.20 -42.24
N HIS A 286 -26.23 -11.06 -42.01
CA HIS A 286 -26.19 -9.94 -42.95
C HIS A 286 -25.43 -10.22 -44.26
N GLN A 287 -24.76 -11.37 -44.37
CA GLN A 287 -24.08 -11.75 -45.62
C GLN A 287 -25.02 -12.29 -46.70
N ASN A 288 -26.31 -12.58 -46.42
CA ASN A 288 -27.12 -13.27 -47.39
C ASN A 288 -28.51 -12.69 -47.76
N THR A 289 -28.98 -11.60 -47.12
CA THR A 289 -30.21 -10.94 -47.55
C THR A 289 -30.24 -9.49 -47.17
N ARG A 290 -30.25 -8.56 -48.13
CA ARG A 290 -30.63 -7.14 -47.92
C ARG A 290 -32.04 -7.15 -47.32
N GLY A 291 -32.08 -6.96 -45.98
CA GLY A 291 -33.16 -7.34 -45.13
C GLY A 291 -34.40 -6.47 -45.20
N ARG A 292 -35.48 -7.12 -45.27
CA ARG A 292 -36.77 -6.56 -44.85
C ARG A 292 -37.04 -6.99 -43.45
N TYR A 293 -37.30 -6.02 -42.53
CA TYR A 293 -37.94 -6.33 -41.26
C TYR A 293 -39.21 -7.16 -41.54
N LEU A 294 -39.46 -8.17 -40.69
CA LEU A 294 -40.62 -9.03 -40.83
C LEU A 294 -41.89 -8.29 -40.45
N TYR A 295 -41.76 -7.38 -39.47
CA TYR A 295 -42.85 -6.58 -38.97
C TYR A 295 -42.49 -5.08 -39.04
N ASP A 296 -43.51 -4.24 -39.22
CA ASP A 296 -43.36 -2.78 -39.22
C ASP A 296 -43.23 -2.24 -37.81
N ALA A 297 -43.90 -2.87 -36.83
CA ALA A 297 -43.73 -2.54 -35.42
C ALA A 297 -43.98 -3.76 -34.51
N PHE A 298 -43.17 -3.85 -33.45
CA PHE A 298 -43.44 -4.68 -32.28
C PHE A 298 -44.29 -3.87 -31.28
N VAL A 299 -45.42 -4.41 -30.86
CA VAL A 299 -46.33 -3.74 -29.93
C VAL A 299 -46.16 -4.31 -28.52
N SER A 300 -45.64 -3.46 -27.65
CA SER A 300 -45.48 -3.79 -26.24
C SER A 300 -46.66 -3.20 -25.45
N TYR A 301 -47.46 -4.06 -24.82
CA TYR A 301 -48.66 -3.70 -24.08
C TYR A 301 -48.90 -4.65 -22.91
N SER A 302 -49.67 -4.18 -21.92
CA SER A 302 -50.14 -5.04 -20.83
C SER A 302 -51.28 -5.94 -21.28
N GLY A 303 -51.31 -7.22 -20.87
CA GLY A 303 -52.45 -8.12 -21.17
C GLY A 303 -53.81 -7.55 -20.75
N LYS A 304 -53.86 -6.62 -19.82
CA LYS A 304 -55.14 -5.92 -19.45
C LYS A 304 -55.54 -4.89 -20.48
N ASP A 305 -54.65 -4.45 -21.33
CA ASP A 305 -54.92 -3.48 -22.41
C ASP A 305 -55.14 -4.19 -23.76
N GLU A 306 -55.13 -5.55 -23.79
CA GLU A 306 -55.28 -6.37 -24.99
C GLU A 306 -56.57 -6.08 -25.75
N ARG A 307 -57.67 -5.84 -25.06
CA ARG A 307 -58.94 -5.49 -25.65
C ARG A 307 -58.83 -4.22 -26.53
N TRP A 308 -58.17 -3.20 -26.01
CA TRP A 308 -57.92 -1.98 -26.80
C TRP A 308 -57.02 -2.23 -28.01
N VAL A 309 -56.03 -3.11 -27.88
CA VAL A 309 -55.16 -3.48 -29.01
C VAL A 309 -55.96 -4.19 -30.11
N MET A 310 -56.87 -5.10 -29.75
CA MET A 310 -57.64 -5.89 -30.71
C MET A 310 -58.78 -5.09 -31.34
N GLU A 311 -59.47 -4.25 -30.55
CA GLU A 311 -60.65 -3.50 -31.01
C GLU A 311 -60.30 -2.19 -31.70
N GLU A 312 -59.22 -1.50 -31.27
CA GLU A 312 -58.87 -0.18 -31.77
C GLU A 312 -57.57 -0.17 -32.59
N LEU A 313 -56.46 -0.76 -32.06
CA LEU A 313 -55.16 -0.63 -32.70
C LEU A 313 -55.08 -1.43 -34.00
N LEU A 314 -55.46 -2.70 -33.99
CA LEU A 314 -55.31 -3.59 -35.15
C LEU A 314 -56.16 -3.15 -36.37
N PRO A 315 -57.46 -2.79 -36.21
CA PRO A 315 -58.24 -2.36 -37.37
C PRO A 315 -57.71 -1.04 -37.98
N ASN A 316 -57.27 -0.11 -37.15
CA ASN A 316 -56.78 1.17 -37.61
C ASN A 316 -55.35 1.18 -38.14
N LEU A 317 -54.53 0.14 -37.89
CA LEU A 317 -53.15 0.09 -38.37
C LEU A 317 -52.94 -1.05 -39.39
N GLU A 318 -53.43 -2.27 -39.18
CA GLU A 318 -53.21 -3.39 -40.08
C GLU A 318 -54.19 -3.38 -41.27
N GLN A 319 -55.43 -2.88 -41.05
CA GLN A 319 -56.46 -2.86 -42.10
C GLN A 319 -56.52 -1.53 -42.88
N ARG A 320 -55.86 -0.47 -42.40
CA ARG A 320 -55.77 0.83 -43.06
C ARG A 320 -54.62 0.81 -44.04
N GLY A 321 -54.90 0.86 -45.32
CA GLY A 321 -53.84 0.84 -46.31
C GLY A 321 -54.30 1.05 -47.72
N PRO A 322 -53.47 1.01 -48.77
CA PRO A 322 -52.07 0.63 -48.87
C PRO A 322 -51.07 1.72 -48.43
N PRO A 323 -49.90 1.38 -47.86
CA PRO A 323 -49.40 0.06 -47.58
C PRO A 323 -49.97 -0.50 -46.27
N PHE A 324 -50.33 -1.80 -46.24
CA PHE A 324 -50.78 -2.49 -45.04
C PHE A 324 -49.61 -2.71 -44.09
N LEU A 325 -49.77 -2.32 -42.82
CA LEU A 325 -48.74 -2.51 -41.80
C LEU A 325 -48.83 -3.93 -41.22
N ARG A 326 -47.70 -4.49 -40.85
CA ARG A 326 -47.59 -5.77 -40.14
C ARG A 326 -47.14 -5.53 -38.72
N LEU A 327 -47.99 -5.79 -37.74
CA LEU A 327 -47.65 -5.62 -36.33
C LEU A 327 -47.28 -7.00 -35.74
N CYS A 328 -46.32 -6.98 -34.83
CA CYS A 328 -45.95 -8.13 -34.02
C CYS A 328 -46.57 -8.02 -32.64
N LEU A 329 -47.39 -8.96 -32.24
CA LEU A 329 -48.08 -9.02 -30.95
C LEU A 329 -47.64 -10.26 -30.20
N HIS A 330 -47.40 -10.12 -28.88
CA HIS A 330 -46.97 -11.23 -28.05
C HIS A 330 -48.02 -12.36 -27.96
N SER A 331 -49.31 -12.04 -27.98
CA SER A 331 -50.39 -13.00 -27.92
C SER A 331 -50.59 -13.79 -29.20
N ARG A 332 -50.15 -13.27 -30.38
CA ARG A 332 -50.37 -13.87 -31.69
C ARG A 332 -49.09 -14.47 -32.30
N ASP A 333 -47.93 -13.75 -32.16
CA ASP A 333 -46.75 -13.98 -32.97
C ASP A 333 -45.59 -14.62 -32.22
N PHE A 334 -45.69 -14.79 -30.89
CA PHE A 334 -44.65 -15.44 -30.11
C PHE A 334 -44.59 -16.94 -30.36
N GLN A 335 -43.40 -17.49 -30.47
CA GLN A 335 -43.16 -18.90 -30.67
C GLN A 335 -43.41 -19.70 -29.40
N LEU A 336 -44.29 -20.68 -29.46
CA LEU A 336 -44.57 -21.59 -28.37
C LEU A 336 -43.34 -22.43 -28.01
N GLY A 337 -43.05 -22.60 -26.73
CA GLY A 337 -41.92 -23.39 -26.24
C GLY A 337 -40.58 -22.69 -26.25
N LYS A 338 -40.50 -21.45 -26.75
CA LYS A 338 -39.32 -20.58 -26.68
C LYS A 338 -39.35 -19.71 -25.46
N ASP A 339 -38.19 -19.41 -24.89
CA ASP A 339 -38.11 -18.50 -23.75
C ASP A 339 -38.77 -17.14 -24.06
N ILE A 340 -39.52 -16.60 -23.11
CA ILE A 340 -40.23 -15.31 -23.28
C ILE A 340 -39.26 -14.17 -23.61
N VAL A 341 -38.12 -14.13 -22.94
CA VAL A 341 -37.11 -13.07 -23.16
C VAL A 341 -36.51 -13.19 -24.57
N GLU A 342 -36.30 -14.41 -25.04
CA GLU A 342 -35.82 -14.68 -26.39
C GLU A 342 -36.88 -14.31 -27.44
N ASN A 343 -38.17 -14.66 -27.21
CA ASN A 343 -39.27 -14.23 -28.07
C ASN A 343 -39.37 -12.70 -28.18
N ILE A 344 -39.28 -12.00 -27.03
CA ILE A 344 -39.29 -10.52 -27.00
C ILE A 344 -38.12 -9.98 -27.82
N THR A 345 -36.92 -10.49 -27.59
CA THR A 345 -35.71 -10.02 -28.28
C THR A 345 -35.80 -10.26 -29.78
N ASP A 346 -36.14 -11.44 -30.19
CA ASP A 346 -36.31 -11.79 -31.62
C ASP A 346 -37.37 -10.89 -32.30
N SER A 347 -38.53 -10.74 -31.66
CA SER A 347 -39.62 -9.93 -32.19
C SER A 347 -39.21 -8.47 -32.31
N LEU A 348 -38.47 -7.96 -31.32
CA LEU A 348 -37.98 -6.60 -31.30
C LEU A 348 -36.95 -6.31 -32.41
N TYR A 349 -36.03 -7.25 -32.67
CA TYR A 349 -35.05 -7.11 -33.76
C TYR A 349 -35.61 -7.39 -35.17
N ARG A 350 -36.64 -8.23 -35.27
CA ARG A 350 -37.34 -8.48 -36.53
C ARG A 350 -38.36 -7.41 -36.89
N SER A 351 -38.62 -6.48 -35.96
CA SER A 351 -39.54 -5.34 -36.15
C SER A 351 -38.77 -4.05 -36.43
N ARG A 352 -39.25 -3.25 -37.36
CA ARG A 352 -38.63 -1.97 -37.71
C ARG A 352 -38.68 -0.96 -36.56
N ARG A 353 -39.81 -0.93 -35.84
CA ARG A 353 -40.05 -0.02 -34.72
C ARG A 353 -40.63 -0.78 -33.54
N THR A 354 -40.59 -0.13 -32.36
CA THR A 354 -41.23 -0.63 -31.14
C THR A 354 -42.26 0.39 -30.70
N LEU A 355 -43.50 -0.05 -30.56
CA LEU A 355 -44.62 0.75 -30.10
C LEU A 355 -44.96 0.34 -28.68
N CYS A 356 -44.75 1.20 -27.71
CA CYS A 356 -45.08 0.96 -26.31
C CYS A 356 -46.39 1.65 -25.94
N LEU A 357 -47.40 0.88 -25.56
CA LEU A 357 -48.68 1.38 -25.08
C LEU A 357 -48.64 1.56 -23.57
N VAL A 358 -48.51 2.79 -23.14
CA VAL A 358 -48.25 3.14 -21.76
C VAL A 358 -49.59 3.36 -21.02
N SER A 359 -49.92 2.44 -20.11
CA SER A 359 -51.06 2.54 -19.18
C SER A 359 -50.58 2.34 -17.74
N ARG A 360 -51.43 2.52 -16.75
CA ARG A 360 -51.11 2.17 -15.33
C ARG A 360 -50.86 0.66 -15.18
N HIS A 361 -51.50 -0.17 -16.02
CA HIS A 361 -51.30 -1.61 -16.05
C HIS A 361 -49.92 -1.95 -16.65
N PHE A 362 -49.54 -1.27 -17.72
CA PHE A 362 -48.24 -1.38 -18.32
C PHE A 362 -47.09 -1.10 -17.32
N LEU A 363 -47.19 -0.04 -16.57
CA LEU A 363 -46.19 0.35 -15.58
C LEU A 363 -46.02 -0.64 -14.42
N ARG A 364 -47.05 -1.41 -14.11
CA ARG A 364 -47.05 -2.46 -13.06
C ARG A 364 -46.53 -3.81 -13.56
N SER A 365 -46.41 -3.98 -14.87
CA SER A 365 -45.97 -5.23 -15.48
C SER A 365 -44.45 -5.32 -15.56
N ASN A 366 -43.88 -6.37 -15.00
CA ASN A 366 -42.44 -6.64 -15.09
C ASN A 366 -41.98 -6.89 -16.51
N TRP A 367 -42.80 -7.57 -17.33
CA TRP A 367 -42.53 -7.87 -18.73
C TRP A 367 -42.51 -6.62 -19.60
N CYS A 368 -43.50 -5.75 -19.46
CA CYS A 368 -43.54 -4.48 -20.16
C CYS A 368 -42.34 -3.57 -19.77
N SER A 369 -41.90 -3.66 -18.51
CA SER A 369 -40.67 -3.00 -18.09
C SER A 369 -39.42 -3.54 -18.79
N LEU A 370 -39.33 -4.83 -19.04
CA LEU A 370 -38.23 -5.46 -19.79
C LEU A 370 -38.27 -5.05 -21.27
N GLU A 371 -39.44 -5.15 -21.93
CA GLU A 371 -39.64 -4.76 -23.33
C GLU A 371 -39.28 -3.29 -23.56
N MET A 372 -39.73 -2.40 -22.67
CA MET A 372 -39.37 -0.98 -22.73
C MET A 372 -37.86 -0.76 -22.51
N ARG A 373 -37.21 -1.54 -21.62
CA ARG A 373 -35.75 -1.46 -21.44
C ARG A 373 -35.01 -1.86 -22.71
N LEU A 374 -35.37 -2.99 -23.31
CA LEU A 374 -34.76 -3.47 -24.54
C LEU A 374 -34.98 -2.48 -25.71
N GLY A 375 -36.21 -1.96 -25.87
CA GLY A 375 -36.51 -0.91 -26.84
C GLY A 375 -35.71 0.38 -26.65
N THR A 376 -35.50 0.77 -25.39
CA THR A 376 -34.67 1.93 -25.04
C THR A 376 -33.19 1.70 -25.36
N TYR A 377 -32.65 0.52 -25.10
CA TYR A 377 -31.28 0.18 -25.45
C TYR A 377 -31.09 0.16 -26.95
N ARG A 378 -32.03 -0.42 -27.70
CA ARG A 378 -32.01 -0.39 -29.15
C ARG A 378 -32.00 1.03 -29.70
N LEU A 379 -32.82 1.92 -29.14
CA LEU A 379 -32.81 3.36 -29.45
C LEU A 379 -31.46 4.01 -29.24
N GLN A 380 -30.74 3.64 -28.17
CA GLN A 380 -29.42 4.21 -27.86
C GLN A 380 -28.31 3.66 -28.77
N VAL A 381 -28.39 2.39 -29.14
CA VAL A 381 -27.38 1.71 -29.96
C VAL A 381 -27.52 2.04 -31.45
N GLU A 382 -28.75 2.01 -31.98
CA GLU A 382 -29.00 2.23 -33.40
C GLU A 382 -29.07 3.72 -33.77
N HIS A 383 -29.17 4.63 -32.79
CA HIS A 383 -29.33 6.08 -32.99
C HIS A 383 -30.47 6.48 -33.91
N ARG A 384 -31.45 5.61 -34.11
CA ARG A 384 -32.63 5.81 -34.95
C ARG A 384 -33.88 5.95 -34.09
N ASP A 385 -34.94 6.58 -34.63
CA ASP A 385 -36.24 6.72 -33.99
C ASP A 385 -37.03 5.40 -34.00
N VAL A 386 -36.52 4.39 -33.31
CA VAL A 386 -37.10 3.04 -33.28
C VAL A 386 -38.18 2.87 -32.20
N LEU A 387 -38.30 3.79 -31.24
CA LEU A 387 -39.24 3.68 -30.12
C LEU A 387 -40.32 4.77 -30.19
N ILE A 388 -41.59 4.37 -30.19
CA ILE A 388 -42.76 5.23 -30.17
C ILE A 388 -43.52 4.98 -28.86
N LEU A 389 -43.81 6.03 -28.10
CA LEU A 389 -44.60 5.96 -26.88
C LEU A 389 -46.03 6.48 -27.15
N VAL A 390 -47.01 5.67 -26.79
CA VAL A 390 -48.43 6.04 -26.85
C VAL A 390 -49.03 5.90 -25.46
N PHE A 391 -49.55 6.99 -24.92
CA PHE A 391 -50.20 7.00 -23.63
C PHE A 391 -51.72 6.75 -23.81
N LEU A 392 -52.22 5.63 -23.26
CA LEU A 392 -53.63 5.27 -23.35
C LEU A 392 -54.47 6.04 -22.34
N GLU A 393 -53.85 6.52 -21.28
CA GLU A 393 -54.47 7.30 -20.22
C GLU A 393 -53.49 8.33 -19.63
N LYS A 394 -54.03 9.35 -18.97
CA LYS A 394 -53.21 10.32 -18.24
C LYS A 394 -52.56 9.69 -17.02
N ILE A 395 -51.25 9.62 -16.99
CA ILE A 395 -50.48 9.04 -15.90
C ILE A 395 -50.02 10.14 -14.97
N PRO A 396 -50.34 10.05 -13.65
CA PRO A 396 -49.90 11.04 -12.69
C PRO A 396 -48.39 11.04 -12.51
N SER A 397 -47.84 12.24 -12.28
CA SER A 397 -46.38 12.46 -12.23
C SER A 397 -45.63 11.65 -11.14
N ASN A 398 -46.32 11.32 -10.04
CA ASN A 398 -45.76 10.48 -8.98
C ASN A 398 -45.54 9.04 -9.41
N LEU A 399 -46.44 8.46 -10.24
CA LEU A 399 -46.25 7.12 -10.85
C LEU A 399 -45.16 7.15 -11.93
N LEU A 400 -45.11 8.20 -12.70
CA LEU A 400 -44.09 8.36 -13.73
C LEU A 400 -42.68 8.52 -13.15
N SER A 401 -42.55 9.25 -12.04
CA SER A 401 -41.25 9.45 -11.36
C SER A 401 -40.68 8.17 -10.76
N ALA A 402 -41.50 7.21 -10.37
CA ALA A 402 -41.06 5.88 -9.93
C ALA A 402 -40.35 5.10 -11.03
N HIS A 403 -40.61 5.40 -12.30
CA HIS A 403 -39.98 4.78 -13.47
C HIS A 403 -39.00 5.75 -14.16
N HIS A 404 -37.83 5.96 -13.52
CA HIS A 404 -36.82 6.95 -13.93
C HIS A 404 -36.48 6.99 -15.42
N ARG A 405 -36.45 5.83 -16.11
CA ARG A 405 -36.14 5.74 -17.55
C ARG A 405 -37.28 6.29 -18.39
N LEU A 406 -38.52 5.91 -18.11
CA LEU A 406 -39.68 6.43 -18.80
C LEU A 406 -39.85 7.93 -18.57
N ALA A 407 -39.68 8.37 -17.32
CA ALA A 407 -39.70 9.79 -16.98
C ALA A 407 -38.65 10.59 -17.77
N ARG A 408 -37.47 10.03 -17.99
CA ARG A 408 -36.42 10.65 -18.81
C ARG A 408 -36.78 10.68 -20.30
N LEU A 409 -37.34 9.59 -20.81
CA LEU A 409 -37.77 9.52 -22.23
C LEU A 409 -38.87 10.52 -22.51
N VAL A 410 -39.89 10.63 -21.65
CA VAL A 410 -41.00 11.59 -21.80
C VAL A 410 -40.53 13.05 -21.77
N LYS A 411 -39.44 13.35 -21.04
CA LYS A 411 -38.84 14.70 -21.01
C LYS A 411 -38.00 15.00 -22.27
N THR A 412 -37.48 13.98 -22.94
CA THR A 412 -36.50 14.12 -24.03
C THR A 412 -37.05 13.77 -25.41
N ARG A 413 -38.19 13.07 -25.49
CA ARG A 413 -38.77 12.57 -26.72
C ARG A 413 -40.24 12.95 -26.85
N THR A 414 -40.74 13.09 -28.07
CA THR A 414 -42.15 13.24 -28.34
C THR A 414 -42.92 11.95 -28.13
N TYR A 415 -44.07 12.05 -27.53
CA TYR A 415 -45.00 10.99 -27.33
C TYR A 415 -46.38 11.39 -27.87
N ILE A 416 -47.32 10.45 -28.00
CA ILE A 416 -48.68 10.65 -28.51
C ILE A 416 -49.67 10.21 -27.41
N ASP A 417 -50.59 11.06 -27.06
CA ASP A 417 -51.67 10.73 -26.14
C ASP A 417 -52.91 10.26 -26.90
N TRP A 418 -53.56 9.19 -26.38
CA TRP A 418 -54.86 8.73 -26.90
C TRP A 418 -55.93 9.74 -26.54
N PRO A 419 -56.59 10.34 -27.57
CA PRO A 419 -57.65 11.31 -27.30
C PRO A 419 -58.93 10.62 -26.88
N GLN A 420 -59.60 11.19 -25.88
CA GLN A 420 -60.93 10.75 -25.44
C GLN A 420 -62.05 11.26 -26.33
N ASP A 421 -61.80 12.33 -27.10
CA ASP A 421 -62.75 12.89 -28.05
C ASP A 421 -62.71 12.15 -29.38
N PRO A 422 -63.83 11.52 -29.81
CA PRO A 422 -63.89 10.78 -31.09
C PRO A 422 -63.51 11.60 -32.31
N ALA A 423 -63.72 12.94 -32.31
CA ALA A 423 -63.34 13.81 -33.41
C ALA A 423 -61.79 13.92 -33.57
N GLN A 424 -61.01 13.67 -32.51
CA GLN A 424 -59.56 13.76 -32.51
C GLN A 424 -58.92 12.37 -32.76
N GLN A 425 -59.67 11.29 -32.70
CA GLN A 425 -59.12 9.93 -32.87
C GLN A 425 -58.65 9.68 -34.31
N GLU A 426 -59.34 10.25 -35.31
CA GLU A 426 -58.91 10.12 -36.72
C GLU A 426 -57.52 10.77 -36.91
N VAL A 427 -57.31 11.98 -36.37
CA VAL A 427 -56.03 12.69 -36.43
C VAL A 427 -54.92 11.94 -35.69
N PHE A 428 -55.25 11.26 -34.57
CA PHE A 428 -54.32 10.42 -33.83
C PHE A 428 -53.87 9.22 -34.70
N TRP A 429 -54.80 8.52 -35.36
CA TRP A 429 -54.50 7.38 -36.24
C TRP A 429 -53.68 7.82 -37.45
N ASP A 430 -53.96 8.94 -38.05
CA ASP A 430 -53.17 9.47 -39.16
C ASP A 430 -51.74 9.78 -38.76
N ARG A 431 -51.54 10.40 -37.59
CA ARG A 431 -50.20 10.70 -37.09
C ARG A 431 -49.42 9.44 -36.79
N LEU A 432 -50.04 8.45 -36.13
CA LEU A 432 -49.39 7.19 -35.78
C LEU A 432 -49.06 6.39 -37.03
N TRP A 433 -49.98 6.26 -37.95
CA TRP A 433 -49.83 5.56 -39.21
C TRP A 433 -48.73 6.19 -40.06
N ASN A 434 -48.74 7.49 -40.25
CA ASN A 434 -47.70 8.23 -40.99
C ASN A 434 -46.33 8.04 -40.37
N LYS A 435 -46.22 8.06 -39.05
CA LYS A 435 -44.95 7.80 -38.35
C LYS A 435 -44.44 6.38 -38.58
N LEU A 436 -45.31 5.40 -38.68
CA LEU A 436 -44.93 3.99 -38.99
C LEU A 436 -44.56 3.77 -40.45
N VAL A 437 -45.14 4.52 -41.41
CA VAL A 437 -44.96 4.37 -42.87
C VAL A 437 -43.78 5.19 -43.40
N THR A 438 -43.46 6.37 -42.82
CA THR A 438 -42.52 7.36 -43.38
C THR A 438 -41.13 6.83 -43.75
N ASP A 439 -40.64 5.78 -43.11
CA ASP A 439 -39.37 5.16 -43.45
C ASP A 439 -39.49 3.91 -44.36
N LYS A 440 -40.66 3.62 -44.89
CA LYS A 440 -40.87 2.52 -45.84
C LYS A 440 -40.51 2.94 -47.28
N ALA A 441 -40.35 4.25 -47.47
CA ALA A 441 -40.12 4.86 -48.79
C ALA A 441 -38.62 5.20 -49.05
N LEU A 442 -37.70 4.89 -48.14
CA LEU A 442 -36.25 4.94 -48.30
C LEU A 442 -35.64 3.53 -48.23
#